data_50202d14f540afff60f61de80eb0cedb
#
_entry.id   50202d14f540afff60f61de80eb0cedb
#
_cell.length_a   1.000
_cell.length_b   1.000
_cell.length_c   1.000
_cell.angle_alpha   90.00
_cell.angle_beta   90.00
_cell.angle_gamma   90.00
#
_symmetry.space_group_name_H-M   'P 1'
#
loop_
_entity.id
_entity.type
_entity.pdbx_description
1 polymer ?
#
loop_
_entity_poly.entity_id
_entity_poly.type
_entity_poly.pdbx_seq_one_letter_code
_entity_poly.pdbx_strand_id
1 'polypeptide(L)'
;RLEVNIQKKEKLSDAIQALFAGDDEIALLYFSGHGTTKDDGEYLCTPDYTHNYTGVKLSDITTWIKNSKCKNKIIILDSCFSGGMGNNPLMAECAELVKGVTILAASKESEYSVECNGHGVFTSLLIGALKGGASDLLGNITPGSIYAYIDKALNVWEQRPVFKTNVQEFVSLRKVKAPIACKDLKALKDLFTNPNEAFPLNPSFEF
;
A
#
# COMPACT_ATOMS: atom_id res chain seq x y z
N ARG A 1 -3.98 -17.17 0.71
CA ARG A 1 -3.50 -17.79 -0.55
C ARG A 1 -2.48 -16.86 -1.19
N LEU A 2 -1.34 -17.36 -1.63
CA LEU A 2 -0.31 -16.63 -2.36
C LEU A 2 -0.30 -17.12 -3.81
N GLU A 3 -0.44 -16.20 -4.76
CA GLU A 3 -0.28 -16.46 -6.19
C GLU A 3 0.91 -15.65 -6.69
N VAL A 4 1.82 -16.30 -7.40
CA VAL A 4 3.03 -15.67 -7.95
C VAL A 4 3.25 -16.09 -9.40
N ASN A 5 3.97 -15.26 -10.14
CA ASN A 5 4.35 -15.54 -11.53
C ASN A 5 3.15 -15.86 -12.43
N ILE A 6 2.06 -15.10 -12.28
CA ILE A 6 0.87 -15.29 -13.10
C ILE A 6 1.17 -14.86 -14.53
N GLN A 7 1.08 -15.79 -15.47
CA GLN A 7 1.46 -15.59 -16.87
C GLN A 7 0.28 -15.21 -17.78
N LYS A 8 -0.96 -15.42 -17.33
CA LYS A 8 -2.17 -15.26 -18.13
C LYS A 8 -3.18 -14.34 -17.47
N LYS A 9 -3.81 -13.49 -18.29
CA LYS A 9 -4.84 -12.55 -17.86
C LYS A 9 -5.99 -13.23 -17.12
N GLU A 10 -6.52 -14.33 -17.65
CA GLU A 10 -7.64 -15.03 -17.03
C GLU A 10 -7.28 -15.47 -15.61
N LYS A 11 -6.09 -16.06 -15.46
CA LYS A 11 -5.63 -16.52 -14.14
C LYS A 11 -5.47 -15.35 -13.16
N LEU A 12 -4.99 -14.20 -13.62
CA LEU A 12 -4.89 -12.99 -12.79
C LEU A 12 -6.30 -12.49 -12.41
N SER A 13 -7.20 -12.43 -13.38
CA SER A 13 -8.59 -12.02 -13.17
C SER A 13 -9.29 -12.92 -12.15
N ASP A 14 -9.21 -14.25 -12.33
CA ASP A 14 -9.81 -15.24 -11.45
C ASP A 14 -9.23 -15.15 -10.03
N ALA A 15 -7.91 -14.96 -9.90
CA ALA A 15 -7.25 -14.84 -8.61
C ALA A 15 -7.68 -13.58 -7.85
N ILE A 16 -7.79 -12.43 -8.53
CA ILE A 16 -8.25 -11.18 -7.92
C ILE A 16 -9.74 -11.28 -7.55
N GLN A 17 -10.56 -11.83 -8.44
CA GLN A 17 -11.98 -12.03 -8.15
C GLN A 17 -12.18 -12.95 -6.94
N ALA A 18 -11.46 -14.07 -6.89
CA ALA A 18 -11.50 -15.00 -5.76
C ALA A 18 -11.03 -14.35 -4.45
N LEU A 19 -10.02 -13.47 -4.50
CA LEU A 19 -9.52 -12.75 -3.33
C LEU A 19 -10.63 -11.88 -2.70
N PHE A 20 -11.41 -11.18 -3.52
CA PHE A 20 -12.46 -10.28 -3.05
C PHE A 20 -13.84 -10.93 -2.89
N ALA A 21 -14.01 -12.19 -3.29
CA ALA A 21 -15.28 -12.91 -3.15
C ALA A 21 -15.55 -13.40 -1.71
N GLY A 22 -14.51 -13.44 -0.86
CA GLY A 22 -14.59 -13.90 0.53
C GLY A 22 -15.20 -12.87 1.48
N ASP A 23 -15.21 -13.23 2.76
CA ASP A 23 -15.62 -12.39 3.90
C ASP A 23 -14.49 -12.26 4.93
N ASP A 24 -13.26 -12.39 4.48
CA ASP A 24 -12.06 -12.32 5.30
C ASP A 24 -11.91 -10.96 6.00
N GLU A 25 -11.21 -10.96 7.12
CA GLU A 25 -10.89 -9.72 7.84
C GLU A 25 -10.00 -8.79 7.02
N ILE A 26 -9.04 -9.37 6.30
CA ILE A 26 -8.10 -8.62 5.43
C ILE A 26 -7.95 -9.34 4.10
N ALA A 27 -8.28 -8.67 3.00
CA ALA A 27 -7.94 -9.08 1.64
C ALA A 27 -6.85 -8.13 1.12
N LEU A 28 -5.66 -8.66 0.78
CA LEU A 28 -4.54 -7.89 0.30
C LEU A 28 -4.17 -8.29 -1.13
N LEU A 29 -4.27 -7.34 -2.04
CA LEU A 29 -3.75 -7.43 -3.40
C LEU A 29 -2.44 -6.62 -3.48
N TYR A 30 -1.34 -7.29 -3.79
CA TYR A 30 -0.11 -6.65 -4.23
C TYR A 30 0.13 -7.04 -5.69
N PHE A 31 0.34 -6.05 -6.54
CA PHE A 31 0.70 -6.24 -7.93
C PHE A 31 1.95 -5.43 -8.25
N SER A 32 2.96 -6.09 -8.81
CA SER A 32 4.15 -5.46 -9.37
C SER A 32 4.31 -5.92 -10.81
N GLY A 33 4.31 -4.97 -11.75
CA GLY A 33 4.36 -5.29 -13.17
C GLY A 33 3.95 -4.12 -14.05
N HIS A 34 3.77 -4.38 -15.34
CA HIS A 34 3.36 -3.36 -16.28
C HIS A 34 1.87 -3.02 -16.14
N GLY A 35 1.58 -1.73 -16.21
CA GLY A 35 0.25 -1.20 -16.46
C GLY A 35 0.17 -0.52 -17.82
N THR A 36 -1.01 -0.44 -18.39
CA THR A 36 -1.26 0.29 -19.62
C THR A 36 -2.56 1.08 -19.54
N THR A 37 -2.60 2.20 -20.25
CA THR A 37 -3.79 3.03 -20.41
C THR A 37 -4.25 2.93 -21.85
N LYS A 38 -5.56 2.72 -22.08
CA LYS A 38 -6.24 2.75 -23.37
C LYS A 38 -7.43 3.71 -23.29
N ASP A 39 -8.08 3.95 -24.42
CA ASP A 39 -9.23 4.86 -24.50
C ASP A 39 -10.37 4.48 -23.56
N ASP A 40 -10.51 3.18 -23.27
CA ASP A 40 -11.56 2.62 -22.43
C ASP A 40 -11.14 2.35 -20.98
N GLY A 41 -9.90 2.68 -20.60
CA GLY A 41 -9.43 2.58 -19.21
C GLY A 41 -8.01 2.05 -19.01
N GLU A 42 -7.70 1.77 -17.77
CA GLU A 42 -6.39 1.30 -17.31
C GLU A 42 -6.41 -0.20 -17.01
N TYR A 43 -5.27 -0.87 -17.27
CA TYR A 43 -5.16 -2.33 -17.20
C TYR A 43 -3.89 -2.76 -16.50
N LEU A 44 -3.97 -3.82 -15.69
CA LEU A 44 -2.82 -4.59 -15.19
C LEU A 44 -2.43 -5.61 -16.25
N CYS A 45 -1.21 -5.52 -16.75
CA CYS A 45 -0.73 -6.38 -17.83
C CYS A 45 -0.10 -7.66 -17.28
N THR A 46 -0.40 -8.78 -17.94
CA THR A 46 0.28 -10.07 -17.75
C THR A 46 1.22 -10.32 -18.93
N PRO A 47 2.17 -11.27 -18.85
CA PRO A 47 3.13 -11.55 -19.92
C PRO A 47 2.50 -11.92 -21.27
N ASP A 48 1.26 -12.39 -21.29
CA ASP A 48 0.49 -12.67 -22.51
C ASP A 48 -0.21 -11.43 -23.12
N TYR A 49 0.08 -10.24 -22.59
CA TYR A 49 -0.43 -8.98 -23.13
C TYR A 49 -0.04 -8.79 -24.61
N THR A 50 -1.02 -8.46 -25.42
CA THR A 50 -0.84 -8.04 -26.82
C THR A 50 -1.71 -6.80 -27.10
N HIS A 51 -1.49 -6.14 -28.25
CA HIS A 51 -2.30 -4.98 -28.61
C HIS A 51 -3.80 -5.25 -28.61
N ASN A 52 -4.21 -6.46 -29.01
CA ASN A 52 -5.60 -6.92 -29.09
C ASN A 52 -6.07 -7.66 -27.83
N TYR A 53 -5.17 -8.02 -26.93
CA TYR A 53 -5.45 -8.78 -25.72
C TYR A 53 -4.97 -8.01 -24.51
N THR A 54 -5.88 -7.22 -23.96
CA THR A 54 -5.59 -6.34 -22.82
C THR A 54 -5.53 -7.11 -21.51
N GLY A 55 -4.79 -6.57 -20.53
CA GLY A 55 -4.74 -7.10 -19.18
C GLY A 55 -6.07 -7.06 -18.41
N VAL A 56 -6.01 -7.13 -17.08
CA VAL A 56 -7.18 -7.00 -16.19
C VAL A 56 -7.51 -5.53 -16.01
N LYS A 57 -8.73 -5.13 -16.33
CA LYS A 57 -9.19 -3.74 -16.25
C LYS A 57 -9.34 -3.29 -14.80
N LEU A 58 -8.89 -2.10 -14.45
CA LEU A 58 -9.00 -1.58 -13.09
C LEU A 58 -10.45 -1.35 -12.66
N SER A 59 -11.35 -1.02 -13.61
CA SER A 59 -12.79 -0.89 -13.31
C SER A 59 -13.43 -2.22 -12.89
N ASP A 60 -12.95 -3.36 -13.41
CA ASP A 60 -13.43 -4.68 -13.00
C ASP A 60 -12.99 -4.97 -11.56
N ILE A 61 -11.72 -4.69 -11.26
CA ILE A 61 -11.18 -4.79 -9.90
C ILE A 61 -11.98 -3.90 -8.94
N THR A 62 -12.28 -2.66 -9.34
CA THR A 62 -13.13 -1.74 -8.58
C THR A 62 -14.49 -2.35 -8.28
N THR A 63 -15.10 -3.00 -9.27
CA THR A 63 -16.41 -3.66 -9.11
C THR A 63 -16.33 -4.83 -8.12
N TRP A 64 -15.29 -5.64 -8.19
CA TRP A 64 -15.09 -6.75 -7.24
C TRP A 64 -14.85 -6.24 -5.81
N ILE A 65 -14.08 -5.18 -5.64
CA ILE A 65 -13.86 -4.52 -4.34
C ILE A 65 -15.17 -3.97 -3.77
N LYS A 66 -16.00 -3.31 -4.58
CA LYS A 66 -17.30 -2.75 -4.17
C LYS A 66 -18.26 -3.84 -3.68
N ASN A 67 -18.24 -5.00 -4.32
CA ASN A 67 -19.10 -6.13 -3.99
C ASN A 67 -18.53 -7.05 -2.90
N SER A 68 -17.29 -6.82 -2.48
CA SER A 68 -16.61 -7.65 -1.48
C SER A 68 -17.17 -7.47 -0.09
N LYS A 69 -17.36 -8.59 0.63
CA LYS A 69 -17.73 -8.62 2.05
C LYS A 69 -16.53 -8.56 2.99
N CYS A 70 -15.30 -8.62 2.46
CA CYS A 70 -14.08 -8.47 3.26
C CYS A 70 -14.11 -7.14 4.02
N LYS A 71 -13.73 -7.16 5.30
CA LYS A 71 -13.75 -5.95 6.14
C LYS A 71 -12.74 -4.91 5.68
N ASN A 72 -11.50 -5.35 5.42
CA ASN A 72 -10.40 -4.49 5.00
C ASN A 72 -9.82 -4.98 3.66
N LYS A 73 -9.87 -4.14 2.66
CA LYS A 73 -9.38 -4.40 1.30
C LYS A 73 -8.18 -3.52 1.02
N ILE A 74 -7.01 -4.11 0.94
CA ILE A 74 -5.74 -3.40 0.81
C ILE A 74 -5.17 -3.69 -0.57
N ILE A 75 -4.99 -2.65 -1.36
CA ILE A 75 -4.50 -2.71 -2.73
C ILE A 75 -3.17 -1.96 -2.79
N ILE A 76 -2.10 -2.66 -3.16
CA ILE A 76 -0.77 -2.10 -3.33
C ILE A 76 -0.36 -2.33 -4.77
N LEU A 77 -0.12 -1.25 -5.52
CA LEU A 77 0.22 -1.29 -6.94
C LEU A 77 1.61 -0.69 -7.17
N ASP A 78 2.55 -1.53 -7.58
CA ASP A 78 3.85 -1.12 -8.12
C ASP A 78 3.81 -1.28 -9.64
N SER A 79 3.08 -0.38 -10.29
CA SER A 79 2.88 -0.39 -11.73
C SER A 79 2.76 1.04 -12.27
N CYS A 80 3.43 1.28 -13.41
CA CYS A 80 3.34 2.55 -14.12
C CYS A 80 2.24 2.47 -15.16
N PHE A 81 1.28 3.39 -15.13
CA PHE A 81 0.28 3.55 -16.17
C PHE A 81 0.72 4.67 -17.12
N SER A 82 1.30 4.30 -18.27
CA SER A 82 1.73 5.27 -19.30
C SER A 82 0.52 5.90 -19.97
N GLY A 83 0.33 7.21 -19.87
CA GLY A 83 -0.62 7.96 -20.69
C GLY A 83 -1.72 8.75 -20.00
N GLY A 84 -1.91 8.68 -18.69
CA GLY A 84 -2.96 9.44 -18.02
C GLY A 84 -2.48 10.19 -16.79
N MET A 85 -2.56 11.52 -16.78
CA MET A 85 -2.40 12.28 -15.57
C MET A 85 -3.63 12.09 -14.65
N GLY A 86 -3.45 11.50 -13.50
CA GLY A 86 -4.23 11.84 -12.31
C GLY A 86 -5.56 11.16 -12.06
N ASN A 87 -6.19 10.49 -13.01
CA ASN A 87 -7.52 9.90 -12.83
C ASN A 87 -7.47 8.37 -12.91
N ASN A 88 -6.73 7.73 -12.01
CA ASN A 88 -6.86 6.29 -11.83
C ASN A 88 -8.27 5.99 -11.27
N PRO A 89 -9.17 5.31 -12.01
CA PRO A 89 -10.54 5.04 -11.57
C PRO A 89 -10.59 4.30 -10.23
N LEU A 90 -9.62 3.42 -9.99
CA LEU A 90 -9.47 2.70 -8.72
C LEU A 90 -9.22 3.69 -7.58
N MET A 91 -8.46 4.76 -7.84
CA MET A 91 -8.18 5.81 -6.87
C MET A 91 -9.38 6.72 -6.62
N ALA A 92 -10.09 7.13 -7.67
CA ALA A 92 -11.20 8.06 -7.56
C ALA A 92 -12.44 7.39 -6.96
N GLU A 93 -12.80 6.20 -7.44
CA GLU A 93 -14.08 5.58 -7.11
C GLU A 93 -14.06 4.67 -5.88
N CYS A 94 -12.94 3.98 -5.61
CA CYS A 94 -12.90 3.03 -4.50
C CYS A 94 -12.66 3.70 -3.14
N ALA A 95 -11.76 4.68 -3.09
CA ALA A 95 -11.39 5.29 -1.81
C ALA A 95 -12.46 6.22 -1.25
N GLU A 96 -13.33 6.78 -2.10
CA GLU A 96 -14.38 7.71 -1.66
C GLU A 96 -15.67 7.02 -1.25
N LEU A 97 -15.98 5.86 -1.81
CA LEU A 97 -17.30 5.25 -1.70
C LEU A 97 -17.34 3.94 -0.92
N VAL A 98 -16.21 3.25 -0.73
CA VAL A 98 -16.19 1.90 -0.14
C VAL A 98 -15.47 1.89 1.20
N LYS A 99 -16.20 1.47 2.23
CA LYS A 99 -15.64 1.29 3.58
C LYS A 99 -14.59 0.18 3.59
N GLY A 100 -13.53 0.40 4.38
CA GLY A 100 -12.48 -0.59 4.58
C GLY A 100 -11.51 -0.72 3.41
N VAL A 101 -11.47 0.24 2.46
CA VAL A 101 -10.52 0.22 1.34
C VAL A 101 -9.30 1.07 1.66
N THR A 102 -8.13 0.53 1.38
CA THR A 102 -6.86 1.26 1.36
C THR A 102 -6.14 0.97 0.06
N ILE A 103 -5.70 2.03 -0.62
CA ILE A 103 -4.92 1.96 -1.85
C ILE A 103 -3.60 2.66 -1.63
N LEU A 104 -2.51 1.97 -1.94
CA LEU A 104 -1.16 2.50 -1.99
C LEU A 104 -0.58 2.17 -3.36
N ALA A 105 -0.23 3.19 -4.15
CA ALA A 105 0.31 2.98 -5.48
C ALA A 105 1.58 3.80 -5.68
N ALA A 106 2.54 3.21 -6.40
CA ALA A 106 3.68 3.95 -6.90
C ALA A 106 3.19 5.08 -7.81
N SER A 107 3.80 6.25 -7.72
CA SER A 107 3.50 7.35 -8.63
C SER A 107 4.18 7.13 -9.97
N LYS A 108 3.65 7.79 -11.02
CA LYS A 108 4.26 7.84 -12.34
C LYS A 108 5.60 8.58 -12.31
N GLU A 109 6.45 8.18 -13.23
CA GLU A 109 7.69 8.84 -13.64
C GLU A 109 8.89 8.68 -12.70
N SER A 110 9.41 7.45 -12.64
CA SER A 110 10.83 7.35 -12.85
C SER A 110 11.04 6.61 -14.19
N GLU A 111 11.25 7.34 -15.27
CA GLU A 111 11.80 6.78 -16.53
C GLU A 111 13.17 6.10 -16.29
N TYR A 112 13.67 6.23 -15.10
CA TYR A 112 14.81 5.53 -14.55
C TYR A 112 14.36 4.80 -13.28
N SER A 113 13.70 3.66 -13.44
CA SER A 113 13.62 2.69 -12.34
C SER A 113 15.05 2.18 -12.09
N VAL A 114 15.76 2.87 -11.21
CA VAL A 114 16.98 2.33 -10.62
C VAL A 114 16.54 1.07 -9.89
N GLU A 115 16.76 -0.08 -10.51
CA GLU A 115 16.57 -1.35 -9.85
C GLU A 115 17.56 -1.45 -8.68
N CYS A 116 17.06 -1.42 -7.49
CA CYS A 116 17.85 -1.67 -6.29
C CYS A 116 17.63 -3.14 -5.89
N ASN A 117 18.67 -3.96 -5.99
CA ASN A 117 18.61 -5.40 -5.68
C ASN A 117 17.56 -6.22 -6.48
N GLY A 118 17.34 -5.90 -7.76
CA GLY A 118 16.39 -6.62 -8.63
C GLY A 118 14.91 -6.28 -8.38
N HIS A 119 14.63 -5.21 -7.64
CA HIS A 119 13.29 -4.68 -7.40
C HIS A 119 13.24 -3.18 -7.69
N GLY A 120 12.09 -2.67 -8.11
CA GLY A 120 11.85 -1.22 -8.19
C GLY A 120 12.00 -0.56 -6.80
N VAL A 121 12.30 0.76 -6.80
CA VAL A 121 12.48 1.54 -5.56
C VAL A 121 11.28 1.40 -4.63
N PHE A 122 10.06 1.52 -5.15
CA PHE A 122 8.83 1.40 -4.35
C PHE A 122 8.73 0.04 -3.65
N THR A 123 8.92 -1.07 -4.38
CA THR A 123 8.89 -2.42 -3.79
C THR A 123 10.01 -2.62 -2.78
N SER A 124 11.21 -2.11 -3.02
CA SER A 124 12.32 -2.18 -2.08
C SER A 124 12.01 -1.47 -0.76
N LEU A 125 11.40 -0.27 -0.84
CA LEU A 125 10.96 0.49 0.33
C LEU A 125 9.80 -0.20 1.05
N LEU A 126 8.83 -0.77 0.31
CA LEU A 126 7.74 -1.56 0.87
C LEU A 126 8.26 -2.76 1.67
N ILE A 127 9.25 -3.49 1.13
CA ILE A 127 9.89 -4.61 1.83
C ILE A 127 10.61 -4.11 3.09
N GLY A 128 11.33 -2.99 3.03
CA GLY A 128 11.99 -2.37 4.17
C GLY A 128 11.00 -1.99 5.27
N ALA A 129 9.88 -1.36 4.89
CA ALA A 129 8.78 -1.03 5.79
C ALA A 129 8.23 -2.27 6.50
N LEU A 130 7.92 -3.33 5.73
CA LEU A 130 7.38 -4.59 6.25
C LEU A 130 8.40 -5.38 7.10
N LYS A 131 9.70 -5.20 6.89
CA LYS A 131 10.76 -5.81 7.73
C LYS A 131 10.91 -5.14 9.10
N GLY A 132 10.20 -4.04 9.34
CA GLY A 132 10.19 -3.36 10.65
C GLY A 132 10.44 -1.86 10.56
N GLY A 133 10.90 -1.34 9.40
CA GLY A 133 11.19 0.08 9.23
C GLY A 133 9.98 0.99 9.46
N ALA A 134 8.76 0.48 9.21
CA ALA A 134 7.51 1.20 9.44
C ALA A 134 6.78 0.79 10.74
N SER A 135 7.45 0.10 11.67
CA SER A 135 6.78 -0.31 12.91
C SER A 135 6.56 0.86 13.87
N ASP A 136 5.41 0.84 14.53
CA ASP A 136 5.16 1.69 15.69
C ASP A 136 5.94 1.21 16.93
N LEU A 137 5.81 1.91 18.04
CA LEU A 137 6.48 1.55 19.32
C LEU A 137 6.04 0.20 19.87
N LEU A 138 4.87 -0.31 19.45
CA LEU A 138 4.33 -1.61 19.85
C LEU A 138 4.65 -2.72 18.85
N GLY A 139 5.32 -2.40 17.75
CA GLY A 139 5.72 -3.32 16.71
C GLY A 139 4.64 -3.56 15.64
N ASN A 140 3.57 -2.76 15.58
CA ASN A 140 2.58 -2.89 14.54
C ASN A 140 3.00 -2.14 13.28
N ILE A 141 2.71 -2.73 12.12
CA ILE A 141 2.93 -2.12 10.81
C ILE A 141 1.56 -1.98 10.13
N THR A 142 1.15 -0.75 9.88
CA THR A 142 -0.13 -0.41 9.27
C THR A 142 0.07 0.09 7.84
N PRO A 143 -0.97 0.11 6.99
CA PRO A 143 -0.87 0.74 5.66
C PRO A 143 -0.40 2.20 5.73
N GLY A 144 -0.89 2.95 6.70
CA GLY A 144 -0.48 4.35 6.90
C GLY A 144 0.97 4.51 7.32
N SER A 145 1.48 3.63 8.20
CA SER A 145 2.90 3.67 8.59
C SER A 145 3.83 3.26 7.46
N ILE A 146 3.40 2.33 6.59
CA ILE A 146 4.12 1.97 5.36
C ILE A 146 4.22 3.19 4.44
N TYR A 147 3.09 3.88 4.19
CA TYR A 147 3.09 5.10 3.38
C TYR A 147 4.06 6.14 3.95
N ALA A 148 3.98 6.43 5.26
CA ALA A 148 4.85 7.41 5.90
C ALA A 148 6.33 7.04 5.81
N TYR A 149 6.67 5.75 5.91
CA TYR A 149 8.04 5.27 5.75
C TYR A 149 8.54 5.49 4.31
N ILE A 150 7.74 5.12 3.31
CA ILE A 150 8.09 5.30 1.90
C ILE A 150 8.22 6.79 1.58
N ASP A 151 7.26 7.62 2.00
CA ASP A 151 7.24 9.06 1.77
C ASP A 151 8.49 9.76 2.32
N LYS A 152 8.93 9.38 3.52
CA LYS A 152 10.15 9.92 4.14
C LYS A 152 11.45 9.44 3.47
N ALA A 153 11.44 8.24 2.88
CA ALA A 153 12.61 7.68 2.22
C ALA A 153 12.85 8.24 0.82
N LEU A 154 11.82 8.82 0.20
CA LEU A 154 11.92 9.44 -1.13
C LEU A 154 12.53 10.85 -1.02
N ASN A 155 13.37 11.21 -2.00
CA ASN A 155 13.95 12.53 -2.10
C ASN A 155 12.89 13.62 -2.37
N VAL A 156 13.23 14.87 -2.10
CA VAL A 156 12.31 16.03 -2.28
C VAL A 156 11.79 16.15 -3.71
N TRP A 157 12.57 15.73 -4.70
CA TRP A 157 12.26 15.81 -6.12
C TRP A 157 11.58 14.57 -6.71
N GLU A 158 11.44 13.50 -5.93
CA GLU A 158 10.76 12.28 -6.36
C GLU A 158 9.25 12.41 -6.17
N GLN A 159 8.50 11.85 -7.11
CA GLN A 159 7.05 11.82 -6.99
C GLN A 159 6.61 10.95 -5.80
N ARG A 160 5.69 11.49 -5.01
CA ARG A 160 5.15 10.80 -3.84
C ARG A 160 4.22 9.67 -4.24
N PRO A 161 4.23 8.53 -3.53
CA PRO A 161 3.24 7.49 -3.76
C PRO A 161 1.84 8.02 -3.47
N VAL A 162 0.87 7.49 -4.18
CA VAL A 162 -0.52 7.83 -3.91
C VAL A 162 -1.03 6.95 -2.79
N PHE A 163 -1.63 7.58 -1.78
CA PHE A 163 -2.26 6.89 -0.65
C PHE A 163 -3.68 7.40 -0.47
N LYS A 164 -4.64 6.49 -0.57
CA LYS A 164 -6.04 6.76 -0.25
C LYS A 164 -6.57 5.68 0.68
N THR A 165 -7.34 6.08 1.68
CA THR A 165 -7.87 5.14 2.67
C THR A 165 -9.23 5.57 3.17
N ASN A 166 -10.12 4.60 3.38
CA ASN A 166 -11.43 4.75 4.01
C ASN A 166 -11.61 3.66 5.07
N VAL A 167 -10.59 3.44 5.88
CA VAL A 167 -10.65 2.49 7.00
C VAL A 167 -11.33 3.12 8.20
N GLN A 168 -12.08 2.32 8.95
CA GLN A 168 -12.78 2.73 10.17
C GLN A 168 -12.22 2.06 11.42
N GLU A 169 -11.33 1.10 11.24
CA GLU A 169 -10.74 0.31 12.31
C GLU A 169 -9.21 0.26 12.16
N PHE A 170 -8.53 -0.04 13.25
CA PHE A 170 -7.10 -0.24 13.24
C PHE A 170 -6.75 -1.53 12.48
N VAL A 171 -5.94 -1.42 11.42
CA VAL A 171 -5.49 -2.54 10.61
C VAL A 171 -3.98 -2.69 10.72
N SER A 172 -3.52 -3.78 11.32
CA SER A 172 -2.11 -4.15 11.34
C SER A 172 -1.84 -5.26 10.33
N LEU A 173 -1.03 -4.96 9.31
CA LEU A 173 -0.62 -5.93 8.28
C LEU A 173 0.41 -6.92 8.81
N ARG A 174 1.24 -6.47 9.73
CA ARG A 174 2.31 -7.26 10.31
C ARG A 174 2.63 -6.76 11.72
N LYS A 175 2.98 -7.69 12.59
CA LYS A 175 3.56 -7.39 13.89
C LYS A 175 5.00 -7.88 13.93
N VAL A 176 5.92 -7.00 14.30
CA VAL A 176 7.34 -7.29 14.51
C VAL A 176 7.71 -7.14 15.99
N LYS A 177 8.93 -7.48 16.36
CA LYS A 177 9.42 -7.22 17.73
C LYS A 177 9.33 -5.71 17.98
N ALA A 178 8.63 -5.33 19.05
CA ALA A 178 8.52 -3.94 19.46
C ALA A 178 9.92 -3.34 19.71
N PRO A 179 10.22 -2.13 19.18
CA PRO A 179 11.51 -1.47 19.41
C PRO A 179 11.73 -1.10 20.88
N ILE A 180 10.64 -0.86 21.60
CA ILE A 180 10.66 -0.54 23.04
C ILE A 180 9.83 -1.57 23.78
N ALA A 181 10.35 -2.08 24.90
CA ALA A 181 9.59 -3.02 25.70
C ALA A 181 8.39 -2.34 26.37
N CYS A 182 7.25 -3.02 26.38
CA CYS A 182 6.01 -2.48 26.96
C CYS A 182 6.18 -2.05 28.44
N LYS A 183 7.06 -2.73 29.20
CA LYS A 183 7.38 -2.37 30.59
C LYS A 183 8.01 -0.97 30.67
N ASP A 184 8.89 -0.62 29.71
CA ASP A 184 9.60 0.66 29.69
C ASP A 184 8.64 1.79 29.28
N LEU A 185 7.73 1.51 28.31
CA LEU A 185 6.66 2.45 27.96
C LEU A 185 5.72 2.72 29.16
N LYS A 186 5.39 1.68 29.96
CA LYS A 186 4.57 1.86 31.15
C LYS A 186 5.27 2.63 32.26
N ALA A 187 6.60 2.54 32.34
CA ALA A 187 7.38 3.28 33.32
C ALA A 187 7.52 4.79 32.99
N LEU A 188 7.21 5.22 31.76
CA LEU A 188 7.26 6.65 31.40
C LEU A 188 6.38 7.52 32.30
N LYS A 189 5.25 6.99 32.76
CA LYS A 189 4.37 7.72 33.71
C LYS A 189 5.08 8.14 35.00
N ASP A 190 6.10 7.37 35.42
CA ASP A 190 6.82 7.59 36.66
C ASP A 190 7.85 8.75 36.55
N LEU A 191 8.07 9.25 35.31
CA LEU A 191 8.89 10.43 35.04
C LEU A 191 8.13 11.75 35.25
N PHE A 192 6.80 11.70 35.38
CA PHE A 192 5.96 12.87 35.55
C PHE A 192 5.37 12.87 36.96
N THR A 193 5.58 13.94 37.74
CA THR A 193 5.04 14.08 39.08
C THR A 193 3.57 14.49 39.09
N ASN A 194 3.11 15.14 38.00
CA ASN A 194 1.70 15.44 37.80
C ASN A 194 1.34 15.41 36.31
N PRO A 195 0.04 15.20 35.95
CA PRO A 195 -0.41 15.06 34.57
C PRO A 195 -0.17 16.27 33.66
N ASN A 196 0.02 17.46 34.22
CA ASN A 196 0.18 18.71 33.48
C ASN A 196 1.66 19.19 33.46
N GLU A 197 2.57 18.37 33.95
CA GLU A 197 3.99 18.71 33.94
C GLU A 197 4.56 18.65 32.52
N ALA A 198 5.25 19.73 32.12
CA ALA A 198 5.98 19.75 30.87
C ALA A 198 7.34 19.09 31.04
N PHE A 199 7.61 18.03 30.28
CA PHE A 199 8.90 17.38 30.27
C PHE A 199 9.80 18.08 29.23
N PRO A 200 10.96 18.64 29.62
CA PRO A 200 11.84 19.32 28.68
C PRO A 200 12.45 18.29 27.71
N LEU A 201 12.28 18.52 26.41
CA LEU A 201 12.92 17.71 25.38
C LEU A 201 14.41 18.05 25.28
N ASN A 202 15.21 17.04 24.92
CA ASN A 202 16.59 17.29 24.57
C ASN A 202 16.65 18.19 23.33
N PRO A 203 17.53 19.23 23.27
CA PRO A 203 17.66 20.13 22.12
C PRO A 203 17.90 19.41 20.77
N SER A 204 18.42 18.20 20.78
CA SER A 204 18.56 17.38 19.56
C SER A 204 17.23 16.98 18.92
N PHE A 205 16.10 17.15 19.59
CA PHE A 205 14.74 16.88 19.07
C PHE A 205 13.98 18.16 18.71
N GLU A 206 14.59 19.33 18.89
CA GLU A 206 14.05 20.59 18.41
C GLU A 206 14.45 20.79 16.93
N PHE A 207 13.47 21.13 16.09
CA PHE A 207 13.68 21.42 14.67
C PHE A 207 13.99 22.90 14.48
#